data_a44721f219dcec9d8f8576cc9a071dfd
#
_entry.id   a44721f219dcec9d8f8576cc9a071dfd
#
_cell.length_a   1.000
_cell.length_b   1.000
_cell.length_c   1.000
_cell.angle_alpha   90.00
_cell.angle_beta   90.00
_cell.angle_gamma   90.00
#
_symmetry.space_group_name_H-M   'P 1'
#
loop_
_entity.id
_entity.type
_entity.pdbx_description
1 polymer ?
#
loop_
_entity_poly.entity_id
_entity_poly.type
_entity_poly.pdbx_seq_one_letter_code
_entity_poly.pdbx_strand_id
1 'polypeptide(L)'
;DASGLIICPGLIDIHTHVFVGTRPDKFADGILSLSPDDFTFKAGVTTVVDAGTSGWRNFPVFKDQVIDRSKTRILAFLNIAGTGLSGKPTQEDLTDMDPVKAAETIKKYPDILVGVKIGHYEGTEWTPFDQALKACNKANVPLLVECHLPRYSLEDQLKRMRPGDIITHSFEKVSERMSVIDDQGKVRPFVKDSQKRGILFDVGHGGAGFWFSEAIPALQQGLLPNSFGTDLHRFSMNAGMKDMLNVMSKYLAMGMTNEDIILRATWGPAKSIKREDLGNLSEGAVADVAVLSLRTGSFGFIDAGGNRIEGYKRFEAELTIRDGRIVWDLNGISAQPFMK
;
A
#
# COMPACT_ATOMS: atom_id res chain seq x y z
N ASP A 1 -6.74 30.47 3.16
CA ASP A 1 -6.09 30.71 1.88
C ASP A 1 -5.11 29.56 1.59
N ALA A 2 -5.23 28.96 0.40
CA ALA A 2 -4.38 27.86 -0.05
C ALA A 2 -3.58 28.25 -1.31
N SER A 3 -3.35 29.54 -1.51
CA SER A 3 -2.58 30.04 -2.67
C SER A 3 -1.17 29.46 -2.67
N GLY A 4 -0.75 28.91 -3.82
CA GLY A 4 0.55 28.24 -3.99
C GLY A 4 0.64 26.81 -3.45
N LEU A 5 -0.45 26.26 -2.93
CA LEU A 5 -0.54 24.88 -2.46
C LEU A 5 -1.28 24.00 -3.46
N ILE A 6 -1.10 22.70 -3.34
CA ILE A 6 -1.80 21.67 -4.11
C ILE A 6 -2.93 21.13 -3.25
N ILE A 7 -4.16 21.26 -3.71
CA ILE A 7 -5.33 20.64 -3.08
C ILE A 7 -5.66 19.36 -3.84
N CYS A 8 -5.69 18.25 -3.14
CA CYS A 8 -6.03 16.94 -3.71
C CYS A 8 -6.90 16.14 -2.75
N PRO A 9 -7.52 15.03 -3.21
CA PRO A 9 -8.17 14.10 -2.31
C PRO A 9 -7.22 13.62 -1.23
N GLY A 10 -7.75 13.25 -0.05
CA GLY A 10 -6.97 12.60 0.97
C GLY A 10 -6.21 11.40 0.42
N LEU A 11 -4.92 11.27 0.75
CA LEU A 11 -4.07 10.22 0.20
C LEU A 11 -4.51 8.85 0.74
N ILE A 12 -4.37 7.83 -0.10
CA ILE A 12 -4.75 6.45 0.18
C ILE A 12 -3.52 5.55 0.09
N ASP A 13 -3.16 4.92 1.19
CA ASP A 13 -2.07 3.96 1.28
C ASP A 13 -2.63 2.54 1.29
N ILE A 14 -2.48 1.80 0.19
CA ILE A 14 -3.07 0.45 0.06
C ILE A 14 -2.21 -0.67 0.60
N HIS A 15 -1.05 -0.37 1.19
CA HIS A 15 -0.17 -1.37 1.75
C HIS A 15 0.39 -0.90 3.08
N THR A 16 -0.23 -1.32 4.17
CA THR A 16 0.20 -1.01 5.55
C THR A 16 -0.01 -2.21 6.46
N HIS A 17 0.63 -2.20 7.63
CA HIS A 17 0.43 -3.18 8.69
C HIS A 17 0.05 -2.44 9.97
N VAL A 18 -1.25 -2.46 10.30
CA VAL A 18 -1.83 -1.64 11.37
C VAL A 18 -2.60 -2.42 12.45
N PHE A 19 -2.57 -3.74 12.40
CA PHE A 19 -3.10 -4.59 13.48
C PHE A 19 -2.13 -4.61 14.67
N VAL A 20 -1.93 -3.45 15.28
CA VAL A 20 -1.09 -3.28 16.46
C VAL A 20 -1.69 -3.98 17.68
N GLY A 21 -0.82 -4.56 18.52
CA GLY A 21 -1.24 -5.28 19.71
C GLY A 21 -0.10 -5.52 20.69
N THR A 22 -0.15 -6.63 21.40
CA THR A 22 0.74 -6.94 22.53
C THR A 22 1.84 -7.95 22.23
N ARG A 23 1.77 -8.69 21.14
CA ARG A 23 2.76 -9.71 20.77
C ARG A 23 4.03 -9.07 20.19
N PRO A 24 5.21 -9.21 20.81
CA PRO A 24 6.39 -8.42 20.47
C PRO A 24 7.04 -8.79 19.14
N ASP A 25 6.78 -9.99 18.61
CA ASP A 25 7.44 -10.57 17.44
C ASP A 25 6.50 -10.84 16.26
N LYS A 26 5.26 -10.35 16.33
CA LYS A 26 4.23 -10.59 15.31
C LYS A 26 3.72 -9.30 14.69
N PHE A 27 3.24 -9.39 13.45
CA PHE A 27 2.44 -8.33 12.82
C PHE A 27 0.99 -8.40 13.32
N ALA A 28 0.33 -9.54 13.21
CA ALA A 28 -1.02 -9.74 13.71
C ALA A 28 -1.07 -9.67 15.24
N ASP A 29 -1.84 -8.73 15.78
CA ASP A 29 -1.92 -8.44 17.22
C ASP A 29 -0.53 -8.20 17.84
N GLY A 30 0.37 -7.54 17.10
CA GLY A 30 1.76 -7.42 17.45
C GLY A 30 2.34 -6.03 17.30
N ILE A 31 3.49 -5.80 17.98
CA ILE A 31 4.21 -4.53 17.94
C ILE A 31 4.98 -4.30 16.63
N LEU A 32 5.02 -5.26 15.69
CA LEU A 32 5.58 -5.05 14.37
C LEU A 32 4.64 -4.22 13.49
N SER A 33 3.33 -4.26 13.73
CA SER A 33 2.36 -3.32 13.21
C SER A 33 2.44 -1.97 13.93
N LEU A 34 1.91 -0.92 13.33
CA LEU A 34 1.91 0.43 13.88
C LEU A 34 0.49 0.98 14.00
N SER A 35 0.27 1.87 14.99
CA SER A 35 -0.96 2.64 15.07
C SER A 35 -1.01 3.62 13.90
N PRO A 36 -2.04 3.59 13.04
CA PRO A 36 -2.07 4.46 11.86
C PRO A 36 -2.16 5.94 12.22
N ASP A 37 -2.89 6.32 13.25
CA ASP A 37 -3.10 7.72 13.67
C ASP A 37 -1.79 8.45 14.00
N ASP A 38 -0.73 7.73 14.33
CA ASP A 38 0.59 8.30 14.64
C ASP A 38 1.38 8.71 13.37
N PHE A 39 0.97 8.20 12.19
CA PHE A 39 1.77 8.34 10.96
C PHE A 39 1.02 8.95 9.78
N THR A 40 -0.28 8.76 9.70
CA THR A 40 -1.08 9.02 8.51
C THR A 40 -1.32 10.51 8.26
N PHE A 41 -1.92 11.20 9.21
CA PHE A 41 -2.43 12.58 9.00
C PHE A 41 -1.34 13.59 8.69
N LYS A 42 -0.17 13.46 9.32
CA LYS A 42 1.00 14.32 9.04
C LYS A 42 1.60 14.10 7.65
N ALA A 43 1.19 13.02 6.98
CA ALA A 43 1.59 12.69 5.62
C ALA A 43 0.44 12.86 4.61
N GLY A 44 -0.65 13.54 4.97
CA GLY A 44 -1.79 13.74 4.08
C GLY A 44 -2.65 12.50 3.84
N VAL A 45 -2.35 11.38 4.50
CA VAL A 45 -3.05 10.09 4.33
C VAL A 45 -4.29 10.08 5.21
N THR A 46 -5.46 9.87 4.61
CA THR A 46 -6.75 9.78 5.31
C THR A 46 -7.27 8.35 5.38
N THR A 47 -6.81 7.49 4.47
CA THR A 47 -7.22 6.09 4.36
C THR A 47 -6.00 5.19 4.22
N VAL A 48 -5.95 4.14 5.02
CA VAL A 48 -4.98 3.05 4.87
C VAL A 48 -5.69 1.74 4.60
N VAL A 49 -5.02 0.84 3.88
CA VAL A 49 -5.48 -0.53 3.71
C VAL A 49 -4.46 -1.47 4.34
N ASP A 50 -4.87 -2.18 5.37
CA ASP A 50 -4.04 -3.21 5.99
C ASP A 50 -3.82 -4.37 5.01
N ALA A 51 -2.58 -4.74 4.78
CA ALA A 51 -2.18 -5.71 3.75
C ALA A 51 -2.19 -7.16 4.28
N GLY A 52 -3.32 -7.58 4.84
CA GLY A 52 -3.51 -8.96 5.27
C GLY A 52 -2.82 -9.31 6.58
N THR A 53 -2.64 -8.33 7.46
CA THR A 53 -2.14 -8.60 8.80
C THR A 53 -3.09 -9.54 9.55
N SER A 54 -4.40 -9.42 9.35
CA SER A 54 -5.40 -10.36 9.87
C SER A 54 -5.92 -11.34 8.82
N GLY A 55 -6.35 -12.51 9.27
CA GLY A 55 -7.11 -13.48 8.50
C GLY A 55 -8.54 -13.65 9.06
N TRP A 56 -9.30 -14.61 8.50
CA TRP A 56 -10.71 -14.81 8.84
C TRP A 56 -10.95 -15.18 10.31
N ARG A 57 -9.97 -15.73 11.01
CA ARG A 57 -10.09 -16.11 12.44
C ARG A 57 -9.99 -14.92 13.39
N ASN A 58 -9.13 -13.94 13.09
CA ASN A 58 -8.81 -12.83 14.00
C ASN A 58 -9.23 -11.45 13.49
N PHE A 59 -9.85 -11.37 12.31
CA PHE A 59 -10.37 -10.11 11.78
C PHE A 59 -11.34 -9.40 12.74
N PRO A 60 -12.29 -10.10 13.44
CA PRO A 60 -13.15 -9.43 14.41
C PRO A 60 -12.39 -8.74 15.54
N VAL A 61 -11.26 -9.33 15.98
CA VAL A 61 -10.39 -8.74 16.99
C VAL A 61 -9.70 -7.49 16.45
N PHE A 62 -9.17 -7.56 15.23
CA PHE A 62 -8.57 -6.40 14.55
C PHE A 62 -9.58 -5.26 14.40
N LYS A 63 -10.81 -5.60 14.02
CA LYS A 63 -11.88 -4.60 13.89
C LYS A 63 -12.17 -3.91 15.21
N ASP A 64 -12.41 -4.66 16.28
CA ASP A 64 -12.74 -4.10 17.61
C ASP A 64 -11.58 -3.31 18.22
N GLN A 65 -10.35 -3.84 18.15
CA GLN A 65 -9.20 -3.25 18.84
C GLN A 65 -8.62 -2.03 18.11
N VAL A 66 -8.65 -2.00 16.78
CA VAL A 66 -7.94 -0.99 15.99
C VAL A 66 -8.88 -0.24 15.04
N ILE A 67 -9.63 -0.93 14.17
CA ILE A 67 -10.40 -0.28 13.11
C ILE A 67 -11.45 0.66 13.70
N ASP A 68 -12.25 0.18 14.65
CA ASP A 68 -13.34 0.95 15.26
C ASP A 68 -12.85 2.07 16.20
N ARG A 69 -11.56 2.10 16.52
CA ARG A 69 -10.97 3.07 17.47
C ARG A 69 -10.09 4.12 16.79
N SER A 70 -9.69 3.88 15.54
CA SER A 70 -8.81 4.79 14.80
C SER A 70 -9.57 5.95 14.19
N LYS A 71 -8.95 7.13 14.17
CA LYS A 71 -9.44 8.29 13.42
C LYS A 71 -9.15 8.16 11.93
N THR A 72 -8.05 7.50 11.56
CA THR A 72 -7.72 7.11 10.20
C THR A 72 -8.75 6.09 9.69
N ARG A 73 -9.24 6.24 8.45
CA ARG A 73 -10.05 5.20 7.83
C ARG A 73 -9.16 4.00 7.54
N ILE A 74 -9.54 2.85 8.11
CA ILE A 74 -8.84 1.58 7.88
C ILE A 74 -9.74 0.66 7.08
N LEU A 75 -9.25 0.27 5.90
CA LEU A 75 -9.75 -0.84 5.11
C LEU A 75 -8.74 -2.00 5.24
N ALA A 76 -9.07 -3.19 4.75
CA ALA A 76 -8.14 -4.30 4.81
C ALA A 76 -8.29 -5.30 3.66
N PHE A 77 -7.19 -5.86 3.21
CA PHE A 77 -7.15 -7.15 2.54
C PHE A 77 -7.17 -8.24 3.61
N LEU A 78 -8.01 -9.24 3.44
CA LEU A 78 -8.05 -10.39 4.35
C LEU A 78 -7.00 -11.42 3.92
N ASN A 79 -6.09 -11.82 4.81
CA ASN A 79 -5.14 -12.87 4.49
C ASN A 79 -5.86 -14.20 4.28
N ILE A 80 -5.42 -14.99 3.29
CA ILE A 80 -5.95 -16.34 3.08
C ILE A 80 -5.59 -17.30 4.22
N ALA A 81 -4.44 -17.10 4.88
CA ALA A 81 -4.10 -17.78 6.13
C ALA A 81 -5.02 -17.28 7.26
N GLY A 82 -5.64 -18.19 7.98
CA GLY A 82 -6.74 -17.89 8.90
C GLY A 82 -6.43 -16.89 10.02
N THR A 83 -5.18 -16.78 10.45
CA THR A 83 -4.73 -15.80 11.45
C THR A 83 -3.86 -14.67 10.87
N GLY A 84 -3.78 -14.57 9.54
CA GLY A 84 -2.98 -13.54 8.87
C GLY A 84 -1.49 -13.66 9.15
N LEU A 85 -0.79 -12.53 9.25
CA LEU A 85 0.65 -12.46 9.48
C LEU A 85 1.03 -12.75 10.94
N SER A 86 0.57 -13.90 11.43
CA SER A 86 0.87 -14.38 12.79
C SER A 86 2.22 -15.12 12.89
N GLY A 87 2.94 -15.23 11.77
CA GLY A 87 4.21 -15.94 11.70
C GLY A 87 4.06 -17.46 11.58
N LYS A 88 5.20 -18.16 11.48
CA LYS A 88 5.24 -19.62 11.44
C LYS A 88 4.80 -20.22 12.78
N PRO A 89 4.13 -21.41 12.81
CA PRO A 89 3.81 -22.24 11.64
C PRO A 89 2.48 -21.87 10.94
N THR A 90 1.71 -20.92 11.44
CA THR A 90 0.33 -20.65 10.99
C THR A 90 0.24 -20.18 9.53
N GLN A 91 1.23 -19.43 9.06
CA GLN A 91 1.28 -18.97 7.67
C GLN A 91 1.64 -20.08 6.68
N GLU A 92 2.18 -21.20 7.18
CA GLU A 92 2.54 -22.38 6.38
C GLU A 92 1.47 -23.48 6.39
N ASP A 93 0.41 -23.32 7.20
CA ASP A 93 -0.65 -24.29 7.32
C ASP A 93 -1.66 -24.16 6.17
N LEU A 94 -1.47 -24.98 5.13
CA LEU A 94 -2.36 -25.01 3.98
C LEU A 94 -3.80 -25.42 4.33
N THR A 95 -3.99 -26.15 5.43
CA THR A 95 -5.33 -26.59 5.88
C THR A 95 -6.14 -25.44 6.50
N ASP A 96 -5.47 -24.39 6.95
CA ASP A 96 -6.08 -23.16 7.49
C ASP A 96 -6.41 -22.11 6.42
N MET A 97 -6.00 -22.34 5.18
CA MET A 97 -6.30 -21.47 4.03
C MET A 97 -7.67 -21.80 3.44
N ASP A 98 -8.71 -21.39 4.13
CA ASP A 98 -10.11 -21.74 3.80
C ASP A 98 -10.78 -20.64 2.95
N PRO A 99 -11.01 -20.88 1.63
CA PRO A 99 -11.60 -19.88 0.73
C PRO A 99 -13.06 -19.60 1.00
N VAL A 100 -13.78 -20.51 1.68
CA VAL A 100 -15.20 -20.31 2.02
C VAL A 100 -15.30 -19.34 3.20
N LYS A 101 -14.58 -19.62 4.28
CA LYS A 101 -14.55 -18.75 5.47
C LYS A 101 -13.99 -17.37 5.16
N ALA A 102 -12.95 -17.28 4.33
CA ALA A 102 -12.42 -16.01 3.87
C ALA A 102 -13.49 -15.20 3.10
N ALA A 103 -14.17 -15.81 2.13
CA ALA A 103 -15.22 -15.15 1.37
C ALA A 103 -16.44 -14.76 2.23
N GLU A 104 -16.84 -15.60 3.17
CA GLU A 104 -17.92 -15.29 4.12
C GLU A 104 -17.56 -14.11 5.02
N THR A 105 -16.32 -14.05 5.51
CA THR A 105 -15.83 -12.93 6.30
C THR A 105 -15.83 -11.63 5.49
N ILE A 106 -15.37 -11.66 4.24
CA ILE A 106 -15.39 -10.47 3.36
C ILE A 106 -16.84 -9.99 3.15
N LYS A 107 -17.76 -10.91 2.85
CA LYS A 107 -19.18 -10.58 2.66
C LYS A 107 -19.86 -10.05 3.92
N LYS A 108 -19.39 -10.45 5.09
CA LYS A 108 -19.89 -9.96 6.39
C LYS A 108 -19.45 -8.52 6.68
N TYR A 109 -18.29 -8.10 6.15
CA TYR A 109 -17.73 -6.77 6.39
C TYR A 109 -17.39 -6.05 5.07
N PRO A 110 -18.37 -5.85 4.16
CA PRO A 110 -18.15 -5.36 2.80
C PRO A 110 -17.62 -3.92 2.74
N ASP A 111 -17.89 -3.12 3.77
CA ASP A 111 -17.43 -1.72 3.85
C ASP A 111 -15.98 -1.59 4.28
N ILE A 112 -15.35 -2.67 4.78
CA ILE A 112 -14.00 -2.69 5.33
C ILE A 112 -13.09 -3.60 4.53
N LEU A 113 -13.53 -4.82 4.19
CA LEU A 113 -12.72 -5.83 3.52
C LEU A 113 -12.81 -5.66 2.01
N VAL A 114 -11.68 -5.22 1.41
CA VAL A 114 -11.62 -4.82 0.00
C VAL A 114 -10.96 -5.87 -0.91
N GLY A 115 -10.41 -6.95 -0.35
CA GLY A 115 -9.74 -7.99 -1.13
C GLY A 115 -9.19 -9.12 -0.28
N VAL A 116 -8.43 -10.00 -0.93
CA VAL A 116 -7.69 -11.09 -0.28
C VAL A 116 -6.19 -10.85 -0.43
N LYS A 117 -5.39 -11.20 0.57
CA LYS A 117 -3.92 -11.13 0.55
C LYS A 117 -3.30 -12.53 0.53
N ILE A 118 -2.24 -12.67 -0.26
CA ILE A 118 -1.26 -13.76 -0.13
C ILE A 118 0.09 -13.13 0.18
N GLY A 119 0.80 -13.68 1.14
CA GLY A 119 2.17 -13.30 1.44
C GLY A 119 2.85 -14.25 2.42
N HIS A 120 4.17 -14.28 2.38
CA HIS A 120 5.05 -14.94 3.34
C HIS A 120 4.95 -16.48 3.41
N TYR A 121 4.26 -17.15 2.48
CA TYR A 121 4.29 -18.61 2.37
C TYR A 121 5.62 -19.07 1.77
N GLU A 122 6.32 -19.99 2.45
CA GLU A 122 7.64 -20.49 2.04
C GLU A 122 7.62 -21.89 1.40
N GLY A 123 6.45 -22.52 1.29
CA GLY A 123 6.27 -23.81 0.63
C GLY A 123 6.39 -23.75 -0.89
N THR A 124 6.20 -24.89 -1.54
CA THR A 124 6.33 -25.03 -3.02
C THR A 124 5.00 -25.16 -3.74
N GLU A 125 3.92 -25.38 -3.00
CA GLU A 125 2.59 -25.62 -3.55
C GLU A 125 1.91 -24.32 -3.96
N TRP A 126 1.14 -24.37 -5.03
CA TRP A 126 0.29 -23.26 -5.45
C TRP A 126 -1.03 -23.15 -4.67
N THR A 127 -1.23 -23.99 -3.66
CA THR A 127 -2.43 -23.99 -2.83
C THR A 127 -2.81 -22.61 -2.27
N PRO A 128 -1.88 -21.78 -1.73
CA PRO A 128 -2.22 -20.45 -1.26
C PRO A 128 -2.84 -19.57 -2.35
N PHE A 129 -2.28 -19.60 -3.55
CA PHE A 129 -2.80 -18.87 -4.71
C PHE A 129 -4.19 -19.36 -5.11
N ASP A 130 -4.35 -20.67 -5.26
CA ASP A 130 -5.58 -21.28 -5.71
C ASP A 130 -6.72 -21.03 -4.72
N GLN A 131 -6.45 -21.11 -3.41
CA GLN A 131 -7.43 -20.84 -2.37
C GLN A 131 -7.79 -19.34 -2.30
N ALA A 132 -6.80 -18.45 -2.42
CA ALA A 132 -7.04 -17.02 -2.46
C ALA A 132 -7.86 -16.61 -3.68
N LEU A 133 -7.55 -17.12 -4.87
CA LEU A 133 -8.35 -16.87 -6.08
C LEU A 133 -9.79 -17.38 -5.94
N LYS A 134 -9.99 -18.56 -5.32
CA LYS A 134 -11.34 -19.06 -5.01
C LYS A 134 -12.11 -18.12 -4.08
N ALA A 135 -11.46 -17.61 -3.03
CA ALA A 135 -12.06 -16.64 -2.12
C ALA A 135 -12.42 -15.34 -2.85
N CYS A 136 -11.48 -14.80 -3.64
CA CYS A 136 -11.69 -13.60 -4.45
C CYS A 136 -12.88 -13.74 -5.40
N ASN A 137 -12.98 -14.87 -6.11
CA ASN A 137 -14.09 -15.13 -7.03
C ASN A 137 -15.43 -15.23 -6.31
N LYS A 138 -15.47 -15.89 -5.13
CA LYS A 138 -16.68 -16.00 -4.31
C LYS A 138 -17.15 -14.67 -3.74
N ALA A 139 -16.24 -13.76 -3.40
CA ALA A 139 -16.52 -12.46 -2.81
C ALA A 139 -16.53 -11.31 -3.84
N ASN A 140 -16.12 -11.54 -5.08
CA ASN A 140 -15.98 -10.55 -6.15
C ASN A 140 -15.04 -9.39 -5.79
N VAL A 141 -13.88 -9.72 -5.22
CA VAL A 141 -12.85 -8.77 -4.79
C VAL A 141 -11.51 -9.05 -5.46
N PRO A 142 -10.58 -8.08 -5.51
CA PRO A 142 -9.22 -8.28 -6.02
C PRO A 142 -8.36 -9.12 -5.07
N LEU A 143 -7.31 -9.68 -5.63
CA LEU A 143 -6.21 -10.32 -4.92
C LEU A 143 -5.03 -9.35 -4.82
N LEU A 144 -4.42 -9.24 -3.65
CA LEU A 144 -3.12 -8.60 -3.43
C LEU A 144 -2.07 -9.69 -3.22
N VAL A 145 -1.06 -9.71 -4.10
CA VAL A 145 -0.01 -10.74 -4.10
C VAL A 145 1.31 -10.16 -3.62
N GLU A 146 1.85 -10.78 -2.59
CA GLU A 146 3.20 -10.55 -2.10
C GLU A 146 3.89 -11.90 -1.94
N CYS A 147 4.67 -12.29 -2.93
CA CYS A 147 5.39 -13.56 -2.93
C CYS A 147 6.87 -13.28 -3.20
N HIS A 148 7.68 -13.33 -2.16
CA HIS A 148 9.11 -13.01 -2.22
C HIS A 148 9.98 -14.20 -2.62
N LEU A 149 9.49 -15.42 -2.54
CA LEU A 149 10.33 -16.59 -2.70
C LEU A 149 10.52 -17.02 -4.15
N PRO A 150 11.69 -17.55 -4.51
CA PRO A 150 12.06 -17.95 -5.87
C PRO A 150 11.20 -19.09 -6.45
N ARG A 151 10.51 -19.80 -5.58
CA ARG A 151 9.63 -20.92 -5.93
C ARG A 151 8.42 -20.51 -6.76
N TYR A 152 8.01 -19.24 -6.61
CA TYR A 152 7.04 -18.61 -7.48
C TYR A 152 7.74 -17.57 -8.34
N SER A 153 8.15 -17.95 -9.55
CA SER A 153 8.70 -16.95 -10.46
C SER A 153 7.70 -15.81 -10.65
N LEU A 154 8.20 -14.58 -10.82
CA LEU A 154 7.33 -13.43 -11.08
C LEU A 154 6.42 -13.68 -12.29
N GLU A 155 6.95 -14.35 -13.32
CA GLU A 155 6.20 -14.69 -14.52
C GLU A 155 5.03 -15.62 -14.23
N ASP A 156 5.23 -16.67 -13.43
CA ASP A 156 4.18 -17.64 -13.09
C ASP A 156 3.11 -17.01 -12.18
N GLN A 157 3.52 -16.14 -11.25
CA GLN A 157 2.58 -15.38 -10.44
C GLN A 157 1.69 -14.50 -11.33
N LEU A 158 2.30 -13.68 -12.19
CA LEU A 158 1.57 -12.79 -13.09
C LEU A 158 0.64 -13.55 -14.05
N LYS A 159 1.04 -14.74 -14.54
CA LYS A 159 0.18 -15.59 -15.38
C LYS A 159 -1.08 -16.08 -14.65
N ARG A 160 -1.00 -16.34 -13.34
CA ARG A 160 -2.14 -16.82 -12.53
C ARG A 160 -3.08 -15.70 -12.11
N MET A 161 -2.61 -14.45 -12.04
CA MET A 161 -3.40 -13.29 -11.63
C MET A 161 -4.44 -12.90 -12.68
N ARG A 162 -5.57 -12.37 -12.21
CA ARG A 162 -6.70 -11.89 -13.02
C ARG A 162 -6.58 -10.38 -13.27
N PRO A 163 -7.16 -9.84 -14.34
CA PRO A 163 -7.32 -8.41 -14.49
C PRO A 163 -7.94 -7.78 -13.23
N GLY A 164 -7.31 -6.72 -12.71
CA GLY A 164 -7.68 -6.06 -11.45
C GLY A 164 -7.02 -6.62 -10.19
N ASP A 165 -6.32 -7.76 -10.27
CA ASP A 165 -5.47 -8.22 -9.17
C ASP A 165 -4.21 -7.36 -9.09
N ILE A 166 -3.65 -7.23 -7.89
CA ILE A 166 -2.56 -6.31 -7.55
C ILE A 166 -1.32 -7.13 -7.16
N ILE A 167 -0.18 -6.82 -7.78
CA ILE A 167 1.12 -7.29 -7.30
C ILE A 167 1.84 -6.15 -6.60
N THR A 168 2.31 -6.40 -5.38
CA THR A 168 3.07 -5.41 -4.59
C THR A 168 4.56 -5.73 -4.59
N HIS A 169 5.38 -4.84 -4.00
CA HIS A 169 6.84 -4.86 -4.08
C HIS A 169 7.33 -4.97 -5.54
N SER A 170 6.66 -4.21 -6.43
CA SER A 170 6.89 -4.34 -7.88
C SER A 170 8.29 -3.95 -8.31
N PHE A 171 9.00 -3.14 -7.52
CA PHE A 171 10.35 -2.65 -7.83
C PHE A 171 11.39 -3.20 -6.86
N GLU A 172 11.16 -4.39 -6.34
CA GLU A 172 12.05 -5.12 -5.48
C GLU A 172 13.21 -5.75 -6.28
N LYS A 173 14.41 -5.73 -5.70
CA LYS A 173 15.59 -6.41 -6.20
C LYS A 173 16.16 -7.32 -5.12
N VAL A 174 15.74 -8.58 -5.16
CA VAL A 174 16.30 -9.63 -4.29
C VAL A 174 16.81 -10.78 -5.13
N SER A 175 17.84 -11.45 -4.65
CA SER A 175 18.47 -12.57 -5.37
C SER A 175 17.53 -13.75 -5.57
N GLU A 176 16.58 -13.90 -4.67
CA GLU A 176 15.65 -15.02 -4.62
C GLU A 176 14.45 -14.84 -5.56
N ARG A 177 14.23 -13.63 -6.08
CA ARG A 177 13.07 -13.31 -6.94
C ARG A 177 13.50 -12.69 -8.26
N MET A 178 12.86 -13.14 -9.36
CA MET A 178 13.01 -12.48 -10.65
C MET A 178 12.39 -11.07 -10.58
N SER A 179 13.19 -10.04 -10.82
CA SER A 179 12.75 -8.65 -10.84
C SER A 179 12.00 -8.27 -12.13
N VAL A 180 11.36 -7.10 -12.15
CA VAL A 180 10.65 -6.57 -13.34
C VAL A 180 11.62 -6.14 -14.46
N ILE A 181 12.87 -5.85 -14.11
CA ILE A 181 13.95 -5.46 -15.04
C ILE A 181 14.87 -6.66 -15.27
N ASP A 182 15.28 -6.87 -16.50
CA ASP A 182 16.29 -7.89 -16.85
C ASP A 182 17.74 -7.39 -16.69
N ASP A 183 18.69 -8.26 -16.90
CA ASP A 183 20.12 -7.95 -16.76
C ASP A 183 20.63 -6.92 -17.79
N GLN A 184 19.85 -6.60 -18.81
CA GLN A 184 20.13 -5.58 -19.82
C GLN A 184 19.43 -4.23 -19.48
N GLY A 185 18.80 -4.12 -18.33
CA GLY A 185 18.06 -2.92 -17.91
C GLY A 185 16.73 -2.73 -18.63
N LYS A 186 16.16 -3.78 -19.23
CA LYS A 186 14.89 -3.73 -19.93
C LYS A 186 13.75 -4.29 -19.07
N VAL A 187 12.58 -3.65 -19.17
CA VAL A 187 11.36 -4.23 -18.60
C VAL A 187 11.04 -5.54 -19.32
N ARG A 188 10.92 -6.62 -18.55
CA ARG A 188 10.64 -7.95 -19.12
C ARG A 188 9.34 -7.95 -19.90
N PRO A 189 9.29 -8.60 -21.09
CA PRO A 189 8.10 -8.58 -21.94
C PRO A 189 6.83 -9.04 -21.23
N PHE A 190 6.90 -10.13 -20.46
CA PHE A 190 5.75 -10.66 -19.72
C PHE A 190 5.19 -9.69 -18.66
N VAL A 191 6.01 -8.78 -18.11
CA VAL A 191 5.58 -7.73 -17.18
C VAL A 191 4.72 -6.71 -17.94
N LYS A 192 5.19 -6.21 -19.10
CA LYS A 192 4.41 -5.29 -19.95
C LYS A 192 3.10 -5.93 -20.42
N ASP A 193 3.12 -7.19 -20.80
CA ASP A 193 1.93 -7.90 -21.25
C ASP A 193 0.94 -8.11 -20.10
N SER A 194 1.43 -8.35 -18.89
CA SER A 194 0.58 -8.45 -17.69
C SER A 194 -0.06 -7.10 -17.34
N GLN A 195 0.68 -5.98 -17.43
CA GLN A 195 0.11 -4.64 -17.23
C GLN A 195 -1.00 -4.35 -18.28
N LYS A 196 -0.75 -4.65 -19.57
CA LYS A 196 -1.77 -4.51 -20.62
C LYS A 196 -3.00 -5.38 -20.38
N ARG A 197 -2.82 -6.57 -19.81
CA ARG A 197 -3.91 -7.48 -19.42
C ARG A 197 -4.72 -6.96 -18.24
N GLY A 198 -4.26 -5.91 -17.55
CA GLY A 198 -4.95 -5.28 -16.44
C GLY A 198 -4.48 -5.72 -15.06
N ILE A 199 -3.30 -6.33 -14.93
CA ILE A 199 -2.66 -6.53 -13.63
C ILE A 199 -2.16 -5.18 -13.12
N LEU A 200 -2.42 -4.88 -11.85
CA LEU A 200 -2.06 -3.64 -11.21
C LEU A 200 -0.73 -3.81 -10.45
N PHE A 201 0.14 -2.80 -10.56
CA PHE A 201 1.45 -2.81 -9.93
C PHE A 201 1.47 -1.80 -8.79
N ASP A 202 1.67 -2.28 -7.56
CA ASP A 202 1.83 -1.44 -6.38
C ASP A 202 3.30 -1.35 -5.97
N VAL A 203 3.72 -0.19 -5.45
CA VAL A 203 5.12 0.03 -5.06
C VAL A 203 5.50 -0.86 -3.88
N GLY A 204 4.68 -0.90 -2.82
CA GLY A 204 4.97 -1.67 -1.63
C GLY A 204 6.39 -1.42 -1.11
N HIS A 205 6.73 -0.16 -0.82
CA HIS A 205 8.15 0.23 -0.60
C HIS A 205 8.83 -0.56 0.51
N GLY A 206 8.20 -0.66 1.68
CA GLY A 206 8.70 -1.41 2.83
C GLY A 206 10.16 -1.16 3.19
N GLY A 207 10.76 -2.17 3.81
CA GLY A 207 12.19 -2.22 4.07
C GLY A 207 13.03 -2.77 2.90
N ALA A 208 12.42 -3.56 2.00
CA ALA A 208 13.09 -4.26 0.91
C ALA A 208 12.47 -4.03 -0.49
N GLY A 209 11.21 -3.63 -0.56
CA GLY A 209 10.38 -3.70 -1.78
C GLY A 209 10.64 -2.63 -2.85
N PHE A 210 11.59 -1.69 -2.66
CA PHE A 210 11.82 -0.61 -3.60
C PHE A 210 13.31 -0.32 -3.82
N TRP A 211 13.75 -0.42 -5.07
CA TRP A 211 15.13 -0.18 -5.50
C TRP A 211 15.16 0.78 -6.69
N PHE A 212 16.03 1.79 -6.66
CA PHE A 212 16.21 2.71 -7.79
C PHE A 212 16.69 2.02 -9.05
N SER A 213 17.49 0.96 -8.92
CA SER A 213 17.95 0.15 -10.05
C SER A 213 16.81 -0.56 -10.80
N GLU A 214 15.67 -0.75 -10.16
CA GLU A 214 14.45 -1.32 -10.76
C GLU A 214 13.47 -0.21 -11.18
N ALA A 215 13.21 0.74 -10.28
CA ALA A 215 12.17 1.76 -10.48
C ALA A 215 12.53 2.77 -11.59
N ILE A 216 13.79 3.22 -11.67
CA ILE A 216 14.20 4.22 -12.68
C ILE A 216 14.07 3.67 -14.11
N PRO A 217 14.69 2.52 -14.47
CA PRO A 217 14.54 1.99 -15.82
C PRO A 217 13.10 1.54 -16.12
N ALA A 218 12.32 1.10 -15.13
CA ALA A 218 10.91 0.78 -15.28
C ALA A 218 10.11 2.01 -15.70
N LEU A 219 10.25 3.12 -14.96
CA LEU A 219 9.60 4.39 -15.23
C LEU A 219 9.96 4.93 -16.63
N GLN A 220 11.25 4.93 -16.98
CA GLN A 220 11.73 5.38 -18.29
C GLN A 220 11.17 4.57 -19.47
N GLN A 221 10.77 3.33 -19.24
CA GLN A 221 10.19 2.44 -20.25
C GLN A 221 8.67 2.35 -20.17
N GLY A 222 8.02 3.23 -19.37
CA GLY A 222 6.57 3.34 -19.26
C GLY A 222 5.90 2.29 -18.36
N LEU A 223 6.65 1.53 -17.56
CA LEU A 223 6.07 0.70 -16.50
C LEU A 223 5.84 1.60 -15.28
N LEU A 224 4.62 2.13 -15.17
CA LEU A 224 4.22 3.01 -14.08
C LEU A 224 3.48 2.20 -13.01
N PRO A 225 3.70 2.47 -11.70
CA PRO A 225 2.89 1.89 -10.65
C PRO A 225 1.44 2.41 -10.72
N ASN A 226 0.51 1.61 -10.26
CA ASN A 226 -0.89 2.01 -10.09
C ASN A 226 -1.14 2.70 -8.74
N SER A 227 -0.31 2.39 -7.75
CA SER A 227 -0.39 2.93 -6.39
C SER A 227 0.98 2.99 -5.72
N PHE A 228 1.09 3.84 -4.69
CA PHE A 228 2.27 4.03 -3.87
C PHE A 228 2.11 3.38 -2.48
N GLY A 229 1.80 2.10 -2.40
CA GLY A 229 1.79 1.40 -1.13
C GLY A 229 3.11 1.59 -0.37
N THR A 230 3.04 2.02 0.88
CA THR A 230 4.25 2.28 1.67
C THR A 230 4.81 1.01 2.32
N ASP A 231 3.97 0.00 2.53
CA ASP A 231 4.28 -1.14 3.39
C ASP A 231 4.74 -0.65 4.77
N LEU A 232 3.91 0.24 5.37
CA LEU A 232 4.18 0.86 6.66
C LEU A 232 4.14 -0.20 7.76
N HIS A 233 5.27 -0.40 8.41
CA HIS A 233 5.45 -1.23 9.58
C HIS A 233 6.67 -0.78 10.38
N ARG A 234 6.92 -1.38 11.54
CA ARG A 234 7.98 -0.96 12.46
C ARG A 234 9.37 -0.87 11.83
N PHE A 235 9.71 -1.77 10.92
CA PHE A 235 11.04 -1.78 10.29
C PHE A 235 11.14 -0.79 9.13
N SER A 236 10.05 -0.50 8.41
CA SER A 236 10.07 0.38 7.24
C SER A 236 10.00 1.88 7.60
N MET A 237 9.32 2.23 8.71
CA MET A 237 9.09 3.62 9.11
C MET A 237 10.35 4.48 9.27
N ASN A 238 11.46 3.86 9.70
CA ASN A 238 12.74 4.53 9.91
C ASN A 238 13.81 4.16 8.85
N ALA A 239 13.45 3.28 7.91
CA ALA A 239 14.29 2.93 6.78
C ALA A 239 14.15 3.93 5.62
N GLY A 240 14.48 3.52 4.41
CA GLY A 240 14.35 4.37 3.21
C GLY A 240 12.93 4.83 2.92
N MET A 241 11.90 4.08 3.32
CA MET A 241 10.49 4.37 3.04
C MET A 241 10.02 5.67 3.73
N LYS A 242 10.13 5.76 5.04
CA LYS A 242 9.70 6.86 5.93
C LYS A 242 8.19 7.07 5.98
N ASP A 243 7.56 7.62 4.95
CA ASP A 243 6.14 7.89 4.82
C ASP A 243 5.69 8.00 3.35
N MET A 244 4.39 8.16 3.12
CA MET A 244 3.81 8.33 1.79
C MET A 244 4.42 9.51 1.03
N LEU A 245 4.62 10.67 1.66
CA LEU A 245 5.17 11.86 0.99
C LEU A 245 6.63 11.66 0.58
N ASN A 246 7.38 10.85 1.33
CA ASN A 246 8.74 10.47 0.95
C ASN A 246 8.73 9.56 -0.29
N VAL A 247 7.81 8.60 -0.35
CA VAL A 247 7.65 7.73 -1.54
C VAL A 247 7.24 8.58 -2.76
N MET A 248 6.23 9.45 -2.62
CA MET A 248 5.82 10.38 -3.69
C MET A 248 6.98 11.26 -4.16
N SER A 249 7.78 11.77 -3.23
CA SER A 249 8.93 12.65 -3.53
C SER A 249 10.07 11.93 -4.24
N LYS A 250 10.24 10.62 -4.04
CA LYS A 250 11.16 9.79 -4.84
C LYS A 250 10.75 9.73 -6.30
N TYR A 251 9.46 9.51 -6.56
CA TYR A 251 8.93 9.48 -7.93
C TYR A 251 9.03 10.86 -8.60
N LEU A 252 8.86 11.94 -7.83
CA LEU A 252 9.13 13.30 -8.33
C LEU A 252 10.61 13.48 -8.72
N ALA A 253 11.54 13.03 -7.87
CA ALA A 253 12.98 13.09 -8.14
C ALA A 253 13.38 12.21 -9.34
N MET A 254 12.64 11.15 -9.64
CA MET A 254 12.82 10.30 -10.83
C MET A 254 12.15 10.87 -12.10
N GLY A 255 11.48 12.02 -12.01
CA GLY A 255 10.92 12.74 -13.17
C GLY A 255 9.43 12.48 -13.45
N MET A 256 8.67 11.87 -12.55
CA MET A 256 7.22 11.78 -12.67
C MET A 256 6.57 13.14 -12.41
N THR A 257 5.49 13.47 -13.13
CA THR A 257 4.75 14.73 -12.94
C THR A 257 3.96 14.74 -11.60
N ASN A 258 3.64 15.94 -11.10
CA ASN A 258 2.84 16.08 -9.89
C ASN A 258 1.46 15.41 -10.04
N GLU A 259 0.83 15.63 -11.19
CA GLU A 259 -0.50 15.09 -11.52
C GLU A 259 -0.50 13.56 -11.50
N ASP A 260 0.50 12.97 -12.14
CA ASP A 260 0.69 11.52 -12.16
C ASP A 260 0.95 10.93 -10.78
N ILE A 261 1.73 11.64 -9.95
CA ILE A 261 2.02 11.23 -8.57
C ILE A 261 0.73 11.29 -7.73
N ILE A 262 0.00 12.39 -7.79
CA ILE A 262 -1.24 12.56 -7.03
C ILE A 262 -2.28 11.53 -7.46
N LEU A 263 -2.42 11.27 -8.76
CA LEU A 263 -3.33 10.24 -9.28
C LEU A 263 -3.03 8.87 -8.65
N ARG A 264 -1.75 8.51 -8.48
CA ARG A 264 -1.31 7.22 -7.91
C ARG A 264 -1.31 7.17 -6.38
N ALA A 265 -1.53 8.31 -5.74
CA ALA A 265 -1.71 8.41 -4.29
C ALA A 265 -3.17 8.60 -3.88
N THR A 266 -4.10 8.77 -4.83
CA THR A 266 -5.51 9.07 -4.57
C THR A 266 -6.45 8.16 -5.37
N TRP A 267 -6.78 8.52 -6.61
CA TRP A 267 -7.73 7.80 -7.46
C TRP A 267 -7.23 6.42 -7.90
N GLY A 268 -5.94 6.27 -8.22
CA GLY A 268 -5.36 4.98 -8.60
C GLY A 268 -5.57 3.90 -7.56
N PRO A 269 -5.13 4.09 -6.29
CA PRO A 269 -5.40 3.15 -5.21
C PRO A 269 -6.90 2.96 -4.92
N ALA A 270 -7.72 4.01 -4.92
CA ALA A 270 -9.16 3.90 -4.72
C ALA A 270 -9.81 2.95 -5.75
N LYS A 271 -9.48 3.13 -7.02
CA LYS A 271 -9.94 2.27 -8.10
C LYS A 271 -9.43 0.83 -7.98
N SER A 272 -8.16 0.67 -7.58
CA SER A 272 -7.54 -0.66 -7.42
C SER A 272 -8.25 -1.52 -6.37
N ILE A 273 -8.82 -0.90 -5.34
CA ILE A 273 -9.57 -1.58 -4.27
C ILE A 273 -11.09 -1.47 -4.43
N LYS A 274 -11.59 -0.98 -5.58
CA LYS A 274 -13.01 -0.78 -5.88
C LYS A 274 -13.74 0.13 -4.86
N ARG A 275 -13.06 1.16 -4.37
CA ARG A 275 -13.59 2.19 -3.46
C ARG A 275 -13.56 3.55 -4.15
N GLU A 276 -14.27 3.65 -5.26
CA GLU A 276 -14.35 4.86 -6.09
C GLU A 276 -15.17 5.99 -5.42
N ASP A 277 -15.79 5.71 -4.27
CA ASP A 277 -16.32 6.70 -3.33
C ASP A 277 -15.22 7.53 -2.63
N LEU A 278 -13.95 7.05 -2.69
CA LEU A 278 -12.76 7.67 -2.15
C LEU A 278 -11.86 8.22 -3.28
N GLY A 279 -10.81 8.95 -2.90
CA GLY A 279 -9.76 9.38 -3.84
C GLY A 279 -10.20 10.40 -4.89
N ASN A 280 -11.33 11.08 -4.69
CA ASN A 280 -11.84 12.14 -5.57
C ASN A 280 -12.45 13.31 -4.76
N LEU A 281 -12.64 14.47 -5.41
CA LEU A 281 -13.23 15.68 -4.83
C LEU A 281 -14.57 16.06 -5.50
N SER A 282 -15.28 15.09 -6.07
CA SER A 282 -16.58 15.32 -6.67
C SER A 282 -17.63 15.70 -5.61
N GLU A 283 -18.66 16.42 -6.02
CA GLU A 283 -19.81 16.69 -5.14
C GLU A 283 -20.42 15.37 -4.65
N GLY A 284 -20.64 15.28 -3.33
CA GLY A 284 -21.13 14.07 -2.68
C GLY A 284 -20.06 13.03 -2.32
N ALA A 285 -18.82 13.20 -2.74
CA ALA A 285 -17.71 12.36 -2.27
C ALA A 285 -17.41 12.59 -0.79
N VAL A 286 -16.72 11.63 -0.18
CA VAL A 286 -16.24 11.78 1.20
C VAL A 286 -15.29 12.98 1.30
N ALA A 287 -15.50 13.85 2.31
CA ALA A 287 -14.73 15.07 2.50
C ALA A 287 -13.34 14.78 3.10
N ASP A 288 -12.55 14.01 2.40
CA ASP A 288 -11.15 13.72 2.70
C ASP A 288 -10.26 14.53 1.75
N VAL A 289 -9.45 15.44 2.32
CA VAL A 289 -8.63 16.38 1.54
C VAL A 289 -7.20 16.42 2.11
N ALA A 290 -6.22 16.37 1.23
CA ALA A 290 -4.84 16.72 1.53
C ALA A 290 -4.46 18.04 0.85
N VAL A 291 -3.91 18.98 1.61
CA VAL A 291 -3.32 20.22 1.11
C VAL A 291 -1.81 20.07 1.23
N LEU A 292 -1.13 20.07 0.09
CA LEU A 292 0.28 19.75 -0.01
C LEU A 292 1.07 20.99 -0.49
N SER A 293 2.26 21.17 0.04
CA SER A 293 3.26 22.09 -0.51
C SER A 293 4.36 21.31 -1.26
N LEU A 294 4.95 21.96 -2.24
CA LEU A 294 6.19 21.50 -2.89
C LEU A 294 7.35 22.35 -2.37
N ARG A 295 7.99 21.85 -1.32
CA ARG A 295 9.16 22.50 -0.76
C ARG A 295 10.36 22.37 -1.67
N THR A 296 10.98 23.50 -2.02
CA THR A 296 12.22 23.56 -2.79
C THR A 296 13.43 23.51 -1.86
N GLY A 297 14.46 22.76 -2.24
CA GLY A 297 15.69 22.58 -1.47
C GLY A 297 16.56 21.47 -2.07
N SER A 298 17.57 21.04 -1.33
CA SER A 298 18.37 19.85 -1.67
C SER A 298 17.98 18.70 -0.75
N PHE A 299 17.46 17.64 -1.32
CA PHE A 299 16.95 16.48 -0.59
C PHE A 299 17.60 15.20 -1.07
N GLY A 300 17.97 14.31 -0.14
CA GLY A 300 18.43 12.96 -0.44
C GLY A 300 17.35 11.94 -0.20
N PHE A 301 17.11 11.06 -1.17
CA PHE A 301 16.17 9.95 -1.08
C PHE A 301 16.91 8.62 -1.14
N ILE A 302 16.54 7.69 -0.28
CA ILE A 302 17.24 6.41 -0.09
C ILE A 302 16.31 5.27 -0.47
N ASP A 303 16.82 4.30 -1.25
CA ASP A 303 16.10 3.05 -1.56
C ASP A 303 16.33 1.96 -0.49
N ALA A 304 15.78 0.77 -0.71
CA ALA A 304 15.96 -0.37 0.18
C ALA A 304 17.40 -0.91 0.21
N GLY A 305 18.18 -0.69 -0.85
CA GLY A 305 19.59 -1.07 -0.94
C GLY A 305 20.56 -0.06 -0.33
N GLY A 306 20.05 1.06 0.23
CA GLY A 306 20.89 2.13 0.77
C GLY A 306 21.44 3.09 -0.30
N ASN A 307 21.03 2.93 -1.57
CA ASN A 307 21.44 3.87 -2.62
C ASN A 307 20.69 5.18 -2.48
N ARG A 308 21.36 6.30 -2.78
CA ARG A 308 20.81 7.64 -2.65
C ARG A 308 20.71 8.33 -4.00
N ILE A 309 19.54 8.94 -4.25
CA ILE A 309 19.39 9.92 -5.33
C ILE A 309 19.14 11.31 -4.74
N GLU A 310 19.40 12.35 -5.52
CA GLU A 310 19.12 13.74 -5.16
C GLU A 310 17.83 14.23 -5.82
N GLY A 311 17.10 15.08 -5.10
CA GLY A 311 15.95 15.80 -5.62
C GLY A 311 15.96 17.24 -5.11
N TYR A 312 15.34 18.14 -5.88
CA TYR A 312 15.28 19.56 -5.54
C TYR A 312 13.91 20.00 -5.02
N LYS A 313 12.96 19.07 -4.98
CA LYS A 313 11.62 19.29 -4.45
C LYS A 313 11.18 18.08 -3.64
N ARG A 314 10.36 18.34 -2.62
CA ARG A 314 9.66 17.28 -1.90
C ARG A 314 8.24 17.73 -1.54
N PHE A 315 7.33 16.77 -1.43
CA PHE A 315 5.99 17.01 -0.90
C PHE A 315 6.03 17.14 0.63
N GLU A 316 5.22 18.06 1.14
CA GLU A 316 4.97 18.24 2.56
C GLU A 316 3.46 18.47 2.76
N ALA A 317 2.85 17.88 3.80
CA ALA A 317 1.43 18.09 4.08
C ALA A 317 1.25 19.31 4.98
N GLU A 318 0.60 20.35 4.43
CA GLU A 318 0.25 21.56 5.17
C GLU A 318 -1.03 21.38 5.99
N LEU A 319 -2.05 20.74 5.39
CA LEU A 319 -3.32 20.49 6.05
C LEU A 319 -3.86 19.12 5.61
N THR A 320 -4.45 18.40 6.56
CA THR A 320 -5.21 17.19 6.25
C THR A 320 -6.60 17.27 6.85
N ILE A 321 -7.60 17.03 6.01
CA ILE A 321 -9.01 16.97 6.39
C ILE A 321 -9.49 15.52 6.20
N ARG A 322 -10.08 14.97 7.22
CA ARG A 322 -10.68 13.64 7.18
C ARG A 322 -12.15 13.74 7.60
N ASP A 323 -13.04 13.30 6.71
CA ASP A 323 -14.49 13.34 6.93
C ASP A 323 -14.99 14.74 7.32
N GLY A 324 -14.48 15.78 6.59
CA GLY A 324 -14.80 17.16 6.80
C GLY A 324 -14.18 17.83 8.04
N ARG A 325 -13.31 17.11 8.78
CA ARG A 325 -12.65 17.63 9.99
C ARG A 325 -11.16 17.78 9.77
N ILE A 326 -10.60 18.90 10.19
CA ILE A 326 -9.16 19.13 10.20
C ILE A 326 -8.54 18.18 11.23
N VAL A 327 -7.63 17.32 10.78
CA VAL A 327 -6.92 16.35 11.63
C VAL A 327 -5.41 16.61 11.71
N TRP A 328 -4.89 17.46 10.82
CA TRP A 328 -3.52 17.94 10.80
C TRP A 328 -3.47 19.34 10.22
N ASP A 329 -2.74 20.24 10.86
CA ASP A 329 -2.45 21.60 10.39
C ASP A 329 -1.02 21.96 10.80
N LEU A 330 -0.08 21.85 9.85
CA LEU A 330 1.34 22.00 10.10
C LEU A 330 1.72 23.41 10.55
N ASN A 331 1.17 24.42 9.89
CA ASN A 331 1.54 25.81 10.05
C ASN A 331 0.39 26.70 10.58
N GLY A 332 -0.69 26.09 11.08
CA GLY A 332 -1.84 26.84 11.63
C GLY A 332 -2.61 27.63 10.58
N ILE A 333 -2.60 27.20 9.30
CA ILE A 333 -3.26 27.94 8.22
C ILE A 333 -4.78 28.01 8.38
N SER A 334 -5.36 27.13 9.19
CA SER A 334 -6.79 27.14 9.54
C SER A 334 -7.10 27.95 10.80
N ALA A 335 -6.09 28.35 11.57
CA ALA A 335 -6.27 29.06 12.83
C ALA A 335 -6.50 30.55 12.62
N GLN A 336 -7.19 31.18 13.58
CA GLN A 336 -7.31 32.63 13.61
C GLN A 336 -6.00 33.24 14.11
N PRO A 337 -5.52 34.36 13.50
CA PRO A 337 -4.37 35.08 14.01
C PRO A 337 -4.60 35.52 15.46
N PHE A 338 -3.56 35.40 16.29
CA PHE A 338 -3.63 35.95 17.64
C PHE A 338 -3.67 37.49 17.56
N MET A 339 -4.81 38.05 17.91
CA MET A 339 -4.94 39.52 18.04
C MET A 339 -4.36 39.95 19.39
N LYS A 340 -3.37 40.86 19.37
CA LYS A 340 -2.80 41.49 20.57
C LYS A 340 -3.75 42.51 21.14
#